data_c2ff37cc26269552acf7ddf58ee0f570
#
_entry.id   c2ff37cc26269552acf7ddf58ee0f570
#
_cell.length_a   1.000
_cell.length_b   1.000
_cell.length_c   1.000
_cell.angle_alpha   90.00
_cell.angle_beta   90.00
_cell.angle_gamma   90.00
#
_symmetry.space_group_name_H-M   'P 1'
#
loop_
_entity.id
_entity.type
_entity.pdbx_description
1 polymer ?
#
loop_
_entity_poly.entity_id
_entity_poly.type
_entity_poly.pdbx_seq_one_letter_code
_entity_poly.pdbx_strand_id
1 'polypeptide(L)'
;MRCKLKKMLYYVITVAVIIIIGAFCIVLASDENEKNIEFLDSYGWRAEPICIEQVSYKIPDNFDEVYNNYNELQKLSGLDLTQYKGRNAIRYTYIISNFPIETEEDVRANVICVAGEPVGGDIMTVKLDGFMYSLSYLTTGK
;
A
#
# COMPACT_ATOMS: atom_id res chain seq x y z
N MET A 1 6.76 -49.49 -18.79
CA MET A 1 5.56 -49.04 -18.09
C MET A 1 5.88 -48.21 -16.84
N ARG A 2 6.71 -48.68 -15.93
CA ARG A 2 7.12 -47.94 -14.68
C ARG A 2 7.75 -46.56 -14.91
N CYS A 3 8.50 -46.34 -16.00
CA CYS A 3 9.18 -45.05 -16.26
C CYS A 3 8.18 -43.92 -16.69
N LYS A 4 7.16 -44.28 -17.49
CA LYS A 4 6.11 -43.34 -17.90
C LYS A 4 5.24 -42.95 -16.72
N LEU A 5 4.93 -43.88 -15.82
CA LEU A 5 4.16 -43.61 -14.61
C LEU A 5 4.89 -42.68 -13.64
N LYS A 6 6.19 -42.84 -13.45
CA LYS A 6 7.02 -41.93 -12.65
C LYS A 6 7.07 -40.52 -13.21
N LYS A 7 7.22 -40.37 -14.55
CA LYS A 7 7.19 -39.06 -15.19
C LYS A 7 5.82 -38.38 -15.05
N MET A 8 4.74 -39.09 -15.23
CA MET A 8 3.38 -38.57 -15.06
C MET A 8 3.13 -38.16 -13.62
N LEU A 9 3.57 -38.92 -12.62
CA LEU A 9 3.44 -38.59 -11.24
C LEU A 9 4.25 -37.31 -10.92
N TYR A 10 5.44 -37.16 -11.47
CA TYR A 10 6.26 -35.95 -11.31
C TYR A 10 5.53 -34.70 -11.85
N TYR A 11 4.93 -34.77 -13.06
CA TYR A 11 4.18 -33.65 -13.61
C TYR A 11 2.96 -33.29 -12.75
N VAL A 12 2.25 -34.27 -12.24
CA VAL A 12 1.09 -34.02 -11.36
C VAL A 12 1.52 -33.31 -10.08
N ILE A 13 2.62 -33.73 -9.46
CA ILE A 13 3.16 -33.09 -8.25
C ILE A 13 3.62 -31.65 -8.54
N THR A 14 4.33 -31.43 -9.65
CA THR A 14 4.79 -30.06 -10.00
C THR A 14 3.63 -29.11 -10.26
N VAL A 15 2.59 -29.55 -10.97
CA VAL A 15 1.38 -28.76 -11.20
C VAL A 15 0.67 -28.45 -9.88
N ALA A 16 0.52 -29.44 -9.00
CA ALA A 16 -0.10 -29.24 -7.69
C ALA A 16 0.67 -28.23 -6.83
N VAL A 17 2.00 -28.29 -6.82
CA VAL A 17 2.85 -27.34 -6.10
C VAL A 17 2.69 -25.90 -6.65
N ILE A 18 2.63 -25.73 -7.97
CA ILE A 18 2.42 -24.43 -8.60
C ILE A 18 1.05 -23.84 -8.21
N ILE A 19 0.00 -24.67 -8.21
CA ILE A 19 -1.36 -24.25 -7.82
C ILE A 19 -1.37 -23.82 -6.33
N ILE A 20 -0.73 -24.57 -5.45
CA ILE A 20 -0.65 -24.26 -4.02
C ILE A 20 0.10 -22.93 -3.79
N ILE A 21 1.23 -22.73 -4.47
CA ILE A 21 1.99 -21.47 -4.37
C ILE A 21 1.15 -20.30 -4.90
N GLY A 22 0.48 -20.46 -6.03
CA GLY A 22 -0.40 -19.43 -6.59
C GLY A 22 -1.55 -19.07 -5.65
N ALA A 23 -2.23 -20.05 -5.07
CA ALA A 23 -3.30 -19.83 -4.09
C ALA A 23 -2.78 -19.12 -2.83
N PHE A 24 -1.62 -19.51 -2.34
CA PHE A 24 -0.99 -18.87 -1.17
C PHE A 24 -0.63 -17.40 -1.44
N CYS A 25 -0.08 -17.08 -2.62
CA CYS A 25 0.21 -15.69 -3.00
C CYS A 25 -1.06 -14.83 -3.08
N ILE A 26 -2.18 -15.38 -3.58
CA ILE A 26 -3.46 -14.67 -3.64
C ILE A 26 -3.98 -14.36 -2.23
N VAL A 27 -3.89 -15.31 -1.31
CA VAL A 27 -4.32 -15.12 0.10
C VAL A 27 -3.49 -14.03 0.77
N LEU A 28 -2.17 -14.01 0.60
CA LEU A 28 -1.31 -12.97 1.18
C LEU A 28 -1.62 -11.58 0.62
N ALA A 29 -1.83 -11.48 -0.70
CA ALA A 29 -2.17 -10.21 -1.34
C ALA A 29 -3.54 -9.66 -0.88
N SER A 30 -4.52 -10.53 -0.64
CA SER A 30 -5.82 -10.12 -0.10
C SER A 30 -5.72 -9.62 1.35
N ASP A 31 -4.86 -10.24 2.18
CA ASP A 31 -4.62 -9.83 3.56
C ASP A 31 -3.96 -8.44 3.63
N GLU A 32 -2.95 -8.15 2.79
CA GLU A 32 -2.32 -6.83 2.74
C GLU A 32 -3.30 -5.73 2.27
N ASN A 33 -4.14 -6.02 1.28
CA ASN A 33 -5.13 -5.06 0.79
C ASN A 33 -6.17 -4.74 1.86
N GLU A 34 -6.65 -5.74 2.60
CA GLU A 34 -7.59 -5.56 3.70
C GLU A 34 -6.99 -4.70 4.82
N LYS A 35 -5.75 -4.98 5.24
CA LYS A 35 -5.03 -4.17 6.23
C LYS A 35 -4.88 -2.71 5.79
N ASN A 36 -4.60 -2.46 4.52
CA ASN A 36 -4.46 -1.11 3.99
C ASN A 36 -5.80 -0.34 4.04
N ILE A 37 -6.89 -1.00 3.68
CA ILE A 37 -8.24 -0.41 3.74
C ILE A 37 -8.63 -0.13 5.19
N GLU A 38 -8.43 -1.07 6.12
CA GLU A 38 -8.67 -0.88 7.55
C GLU A 38 -7.82 0.27 8.12
N PHE A 39 -6.56 0.37 7.69
CA PHE A 39 -5.67 1.46 8.08
C PHE A 39 -6.25 2.82 7.64
N LEU A 40 -6.70 2.96 6.39
CA LEU A 40 -7.34 4.18 5.90
C LEU A 40 -8.66 4.48 6.62
N ASP A 41 -9.47 3.45 6.87
CA ASP A 41 -10.74 3.58 7.61
C ASP A 41 -10.52 4.06 9.05
N SER A 42 -9.41 3.69 9.69
CA SER A 42 -9.04 4.16 11.02
C SER A 42 -8.84 5.68 11.10
N TYR A 43 -8.53 6.34 9.97
CA TYR A 43 -8.47 7.80 9.81
C TYR A 43 -9.78 8.39 9.28
N GLY A 44 -10.82 7.58 9.05
CA GLY A 44 -12.13 7.97 8.53
C GLY A 44 -12.22 8.02 7.00
N TRP A 45 -11.22 7.54 6.27
CA TRP A 45 -11.22 7.52 4.82
C TRP A 45 -11.90 6.28 4.26
N ARG A 46 -12.78 6.46 3.28
CA ARG A 46 -13.42 5.36 2.54
C ARG A 46 -12.69 5.15 1.22
N ALA A 47 -11.80 4.17 1.21
CA ALA A 47 -11.10 3.74 0.03
C ALA A 47 -11.94 2.77 -0.81
N GLU A 48 -11.82 2.86 -2.12
CA GLU A 48 -12.31 1.80 -3.00
C GLU A 48 -11.52 0.50 -2.77
N PRO A 49 -12.16 -0.67 -2.92
CA PRO A 49 -11.54 -1.95 -2.55
C PRO A 49 -10.38 -2.37 -3.46
N ILE A 50 -10.18 -1.68 -4.58
CA ILE A 50 -9.16 -2.01 -5.59
C ILE A 50 -7.99 -1.05 -5.48
N CYS A 51 -6.80 -1.59 -5.22
CA CYS A 51 -5.55 -0.84 -5.34
C CYS A 51 -5.28 -0.51 -6.82
N ILE A 52 -5.16 0.77 -7.14
CA ILE A 52 -4.97 1.25 -8.53
C ILE A 52 -3.50 1.38 -8.92
N GLU A 53 -2.59 1.46 -7.95
CA GLU A 53 -1.15 1.55 -8.18
C GLU A 53 -0.37 0.92 -7.03
N GLN A 54 0.70 0.20 -7.36
CA GLN A 54 1.63 -0.38 -6.40
C GLN A 54 3.06 -0.07 -6.83
N VAL A 55 3.85 0.56 -5.96
CA VAL A 55 5.23 0.95 -6.24
C VAL A 55 6.15 0.48 -5.12
N SER A 56 7.12 -0.35 -5.46
CA SER A 56 8.19 -0.76 -4.55
C SER A 56 9.34 0.23 -4.59
N TYR A 57 9.84 0.64 -3.42
CA TYR A 57 10.96 1.56 -3.30
C TYR A 57 11.70 1.34 -1.98
N LYS A 58 12.86 1.98 -1.82
CA LYS A 58 13.59 2.01 -0.56
C LYS A 58 13.38 3.36 0.13
N ILE A 59 12.97 3.37 1.38
CA ILE A 59 12.95 4.59 2.20
C ILE A 59 14.40 5.07 2.33
N PRO A 60 14.72 6.34 2.06
CA PRO A 60 16.09 6.84 2.10
C PRO A 60 16.78 6.59 3.44
N ASP A 61 18.07 6.23 3.39
CA ASP A 61 18.90 6.09 4.60
C ASP A 61 19.10 7.45 5.29
N ASN A 62 19.18 8.53 4.49
CA ASN A 62 19.26 9.91 4.95
C ASN A 62 18.14 10.72 4.30
N PHE A 63 17.35 11.41 5.10
CA PHE A 63 16.29 12.27 4.61
C PHE A 63 16.88 13.60 4.16
N ASP A 64 16.64 13.96 2.90
CA ASP A 64 16.84 15.32 2.39
C ASP A 64 15.71 16.25 2.87
N GLU A 65 15.72 17.50 2.42
CA GLU A 65 14.71 18.50 2.80
C GLU A 65 13.30 18.06 2.36
N VAL A 66 13.17 17.49 1.16
CA VAL A 66 11.88 17.04 0.62
C VAL A 66 11.31 15.89 1.44
N TYR A 67 12.15 14.91 1.76
CA TYR A 67 11.70 13.76 2.54
C TYR A 67 11.46 14.11 4.01
N ASN A 68 12.20 15.07 4.57
CA ASN A 68 11.93 15.62 5.91
C ASN A 68 10.57 16.31 5.96
N ASN A 69 10.24 17.16 4.97
CA ASN A 69 8.93 17.82 4.87
C ASN A 69 7.81 16.80 4.72
N TYR A 70 8.02 15.75 3.93
CA TYR A 70 7.06 14.65 3.81
C TYR A 70 6.89 13.89 5.15
N ASN A 71 7.96 13.69 5.91
CA ASN A 71 7.86 13.07 7.22
C ASN A 71 7.14 13.94 8.26
N GLU A 72 7.28 15.29 8.19
CA GLU A 72 6.49 16.20 9.03
C GLU A 72 4.98 16.05 8.72
N LEU A 73 4.61 15.84 7.45
CA LEU A 73 3.23 15.51 7.08
C LEU A 73 2.76 14.20 7.74
N GLN A 74 3.61 13.16 7.78
CA GLN A 74 3.30 11.89 8.46
C GLN A 74 3.06 12.09 9.96
N LYS A 75 3.87 12.92 10.60
CA LYS A 75 3.76 13.21 12.04
C LYS A 75 2.43 13.86 12.42
N LEU A 76 1.78 14.61 11.52
CA LEU A 76 0.42 15.14 11.75
C LEU A 76 -0.60 14.01 11.98
N SER A 77 -0.33 12.82 11.45
CA SER A 77 -1.15 11.61 11.63
C SER A 77 -0.62 10.66 12.70
N GLY A 78 0.36 11.10 13.50
CA GLY A 78 1.00 10.28 14.52
C GLY A 78 1.96 9.22 13.97
N LEU A 79 2.37 9.34 12.70
CA LEU A 79 3.27 8.43 12.01
C LEU A 79 4.67 9.02 11.93
N ASP A 80 5.70 8.18 11.84
CA ASP A 80 7.09 8.64 11.73
C ASP A 80 7.93 7.67 10.90
N LEU A 81 8.26 8.07 9.66
CA LEU A 81 9.06 7.29 8.73
C LEU A 81 10.54 7.21 9.10
N THR A 82 11.02 8.01 10.05
CA THR A 82 12.43 7.95 10.48
C THR A 82 12.81 6.59 11.05
N GLN A 83 11.85 5.86 11.62
CA GLN A 83 12.02 4.52 12.17
C GLN A 83 12.27 3.46 11.08
N TYR A 84 11.94 3.79 9.83
CA TYR A 84 12.01 2.88 8.68
C TYR A 84 13.09 3.26 7.67
N LYS A 85 14.00 4.17 8.01
CA LYS A 85 15.14 4.57 7.16
C LYS A 85 15.89 3.34 6.63
N GLY A 86 16.17 3.33 5.33
CA GLY A 86 16.87 2.25 4.67
C GLY A 86 16.06 0.97 4.45
N ARG A 87 14.80 0.92 4.88
CA ARG A 87 13.93 -0.25 4.69
C ARG A 87 13.29 -0.25 3.30
N ASN A 88 13.06 -1.42 2.75
CA ASN A 88 12.22 -1.58 1.57
C ASN A 88 10.76 -1.36 1.97
N ALA A 89 10.07 -0.60 1.15
CA ALA A 89 8.67 -0.26 1.33
C ALA A 89 7.90 -0.48 0.02
N ILE A 90 6.59 -0.64 0.14
CA ILE A 90 5.66 -0.65 -0.97
C ILE A 90 4.63 0.44 -0.71
N ARG A 91 4.41 1.30 -1.69
CA ARG A 91 3.30 2.26 -1.69
C ARG A 91 2.13 1.66 -2.46
N TYR A 92 0.99 1.60 -1.82
CA TYR A 92 -0.30 1.24 -2.42
C TYR A 92 -1.15 2.49 -2.56
N THR A 93 -1.81 2.67 -3.71
CA THR A 93 -2.66 3.82 -3.98
C THR A 93 -4.10 3.40 -4.21
N TYR A 94 -5.03 4.07 -3.56
CA TYR A 94 -6.47 3.82 -3.61
C TYR A 94 -7.23 5.09 -3.98
N ILE A 95 -8.38 4.96 -4.63
CA ILE A 95 -9.33 6.07 -4.82
C ILE A 95 -10.13 6.25 -3.53
N ILE A 96 -10.36 7.50 -3.12
CA ILE A 96 -11.14 7.88 -1.94
C ILE A 96 -12.50 8.41 -2.39
N SER A 97 -13.57 7.90 -1.80
CA SER A 97 -14.96 8.26 -2.15
C SER A 97 -15.59 9.32 -1.24
N ASN A 98 -14.96 9.66 -0.13
CA ASN A 98 -15.55 10.55 0.90
C ASN A 98 -14.70 11.81 1.19
N PHE A 99 -13.97 12.31 0.20
CA PHE A 99 -13.28 13.59 0.36
C PHE A 99 -14.33 14.72 0.55
N PRO A 100 -14.15 15.62 1.53
CA PRO A 100 -15.22 16.55 1.95
C PRO A 100 -15.49 17.69 0.97
N ILE A 101 -14.64 17.90 -0.02
CA ILE A 101 -14.75 18.94 -1.04
C ILE A 101 -14.89 18.28 -2.40
N GLU A 102 -15.83 18.75 -3.21
CA GLU A 102 -15.97 18.27 -4.58
C GLU A 102 -14.75 18.68 -5.41
N THR A 103 -14.13 17.73 -6.09
CA THR A 103 -12.93 17.91 -6.91
C THR A 103 -13.21 17.43 -8.33
N GLU A 104 -12.58 18.05 -9.32
CA GLU A 104 -12.69 17.64 -10.74
C GLU A 104 -11.99 16.29 -10.99
N GLU A 105 -11.07 15.90 -10.12
CA GLU A 105 -10.28 14.67 -10.23
C GLU A 105 -10.44 13.79 -9.02
N ASP A 106 -10.12 12.50 -9.23
CA ASP A 106 -10.10 11.52 -8.16
C ASP A 106 -9.09 11.90 -7.07
N VAL A 107 -9.57 11.93 -5.85
CA VAL A 107 -8.72 12.02 -4.67
C VAL A 107 -8.18 10.63 -4.37
N ARG A 108 -6.89 10.55 -4.13
CA ARG A 108 -6.17 9.30 -3.88
C ARG A 108 -5.61 9.26 -2.48
N ALA A 109 -5.64 8.10 -1.88
CA ALA A 109 -4.89 7.80 -0.66
C ALA A 109 -3.70 6.91 -1.00
N ASN A 110 -2.53 7.27 -0.52
CA ASN A 110 -1.36 6.42 -0.51
C ASN A 110 -1.21 5.76 0.85
N VAL A 111 -0.89 4.48 0.86
CA VAL A 111 -0.49 3.73 2.06
C VAL A 111 0.91 3.21 1.84
N ILE A 112 1.81 3.52 2.76
CA ILE A 112 3.20 3.03 2.75
C ILE A 112 3.29 1.84 3.69
N CYS A 113 3.69 0.69 3.16
CA CYS A 113 3.87 -0.53 3.92
C CYS A 113 5.34 -0.93 4.00
N VAL A 114 5.77 -1.37 5.17
CA VAL A 114 7.07 -2.00 5.42
C VAL A 114 6.83 -3.37 6.02
N ALA A 115 7.35 -4.41 5.38
CA ALA A 115 7.15 -5.81 5.78
C ALA A 115 5.66 -6.19 5.92
N GLY A 116 4.80 -5.69 5.03
CA GLY A 116 3.36 -5.98 5.00
C GLY A 116 2.52 -5.20 6.02
N GLU A 117 3.12 -4.27 6.77
CA GLU A 117 2.41 -3.45 7.76
C GLU A 117 2.35 -1.97 7.33
N PRO A 118 1.18 -1.31 7.36
CA PRO A 118 1.05 0.12 7.09
C PRO A 118 1.83 0.96 8.11
N VAL A 119 2.70 1.84 7.62
CA VAL A 119 3.58 2.67 8.44
C VAL A 119 3.52 4.16 8.10
N GLY A 120 2.84 4.51 7.02
CA GLY A 120 2.69 5.88 6.54
C GLY A 120 1.61 6.00 5.48
N GLY A 121 1.29 7.23 5.11
CA GLY A 121 0.34 7.51 4.04
C GLY A 121 0.00 8.98 3.92
N ASP A 122 -0.71 9.31 2.85
CA ASP A 122 -1.17 10.66 2.55
C ASP A 122 -2.42 10.62 1.68
N ILE A 123 -3.09 11.77 1.58
CA ILE A 123 -4.22 12.02 0.69
C ILE A 123 -3.81 13.06 -0.33
N MET A 124 -3.98 12.78 -1.62
CA MET A 124 -3.50 13.65 -2.68
C MET A 124 -4.38 13.63 -3.94
N THR A 125 -4.15 14.63 -4.80
CA THR A 125 -4.56 14.63 -6.21
C THR A 125 -3.32 14.61 -7.11
N VAL A 126 -3.47 14.22 -8.37
CA VAL A 126 -2.33 14.02 -9.30
C VAL A 126 -1.99 15.28 -10.10
N LYS A 127 -2.75 16.37 -9.97
CA LYS A 127 -2.52 17.64 -10.67
C LYS A 127 -1.20 18.30 -10.28
N LEU A 128 -0.63 19.10 -11.20
CA LEU A 128 0.55 19.92 -10.94
C LEU A 128 0.31 20.98 -9.83
N ASP A 129 -0.92 21.48 -9.73
CA ASP A 129 -1.43 22.39 -8.69
C ASP A 129 -2.29 21.67 -7.66
N GLY A 130 -2.12 20.34 -7.55
CA GLY A 130 -2.82 19.50 -6.61
C GLY A 130 -2.38 19.71 -5.17
N PHE A 131 -3.06 19.01 -4.28
CA PHE A 131 -2.74 19.04 -2.85
C PHE A 131 -2.17 17.69 -2.38
N MET A 132 -1.49 17.75 -1.24
CA MET A 132 -1.13 16.60 -0.44
C MET A 132 -1.42 16.91 1.03
N TYR A 133 -2.24 16.09 1.67
CA TYR A 133 -2.64 16.24 3.06
C TYR A 133 -2.26 14.99 3.87
N SER A 134 -2.15 15.19 5.18
CA SER A 134 -1.98 14.07 6.11
C SER A 134 -3.23 13.19 6.15
N LEU A 135 -3.08 11.95 6.59
CA LEU A 135 -4.23 11.03 6.79
C LEU A 135 -5.22 11.59 7.82
N SER A 136 -4.77 12.39 8.78
CA SER A 136 -5.61 13.03 9.80
C SER A 136 -6.39 14.27 9.32
N TYR A 137 -6.34 14.61 8.02
CA TYR A 137 -7.00 15.80 7.47
C TYR A 137 -8.47 15.94 7.85
N LEU A 138 -9.25 14.85 7.84
CA LEU A 138 -10.66 14.86 8.23
C LEU A 138 -10.88 15.29 9.69
N THR A 139 -9.92 15.05 10.56
CA THR A 139 -10.01 15.35 12.00
C THR A 139 -9.31 16.65 12.39
N THR A 140 -8.31 17.08 11.65
CA THR A 140 -7.46 18.24 11.99
C THR A 140 -7.59 19.39 10.98
N GLY A 141 -8.07 19.15 9.76
CA GLY A 141 -8.11 20.14 8.67
C GLY A 141 -6.74 20.51 8.12
N LYS A 142 -5.71 19.67 8.30
CA LYS A 142 -4.32 19.90 7.89
C LYS A 142 -3.70 18.70 7.20
#